data_91c1d3ed10366875226fd288814a4f47
#
_entry.id   91c1d3ed10366875226fd288814a4f47
#
_cell.length_a   1.000
_cell.length_b   1.000
_cell.length_c   1.000
_cell.angle_alpha   90.00
_cell.angle_beta   90.00
_cell.angle_gamma   90.00
#
_symmetry.space_group_name_H-M   'P 1'
#
loop_
_entity.id
_entity.type
_entity.pdbx_description
1 polymer ?
#
loop_
_entity_poly.entity_id
_entity_poly.type
_entity_poly.pdbx_seq_one_letter_code
_entity_poly.pdbx_strand_id
1 'polypeptide(L)'
;MHYNHIVFDLDGTLIDTENAVLKTWQFTLEAYGHMYSLENLQIVLGIPNLDALELLDASVDQDFEDNWIQNYSKFSDQAGFFPGVENILQFMKKSGVHLGVVTSRKRMEYENYFRQFNLEQIFDLIVCADDTLQHKPNPEPLLYYAKKFGTAPDSCIYIGDMPTDIACANAAGFASGLVTWNHSSLLEPDAEYIFLSPEELLKLYNI
;
A
#
# COMPACT_ATOMS: atom_id res chain seq x y z
N MET A 1 -8.00 -15.87 -18.21
CA MET A 1 -7.82 -15.17 -16.95
C MET A 1 -7.89 -16.17 -15.82
N HIS A 2 -6.91 -16.18 -14.92
CA HIS A 2 -6.86 -17.18 -13.83
C HIS A 2 -7.54 -16.68 -12.55
N TYR A 3 -7.58 -15.35 -12.34
CA TYR A 3 -8.06 -14.76 -11.10
C TYR A 3 -9.35 -13.97 -11.32
N ASN A 4 -10.32 -14.18 -10.44
CA ASN A 4 -11.57 -13.41 -10.44
C ASN A 4 -11.50 -12.19 -9.54
N HIS A 5 -10.53 -12.16 -8.64
CA HIS A 5 -10.25 -11.06 -7.72
C HIS A 5 -8.82 -10.60 -7.86
N ILE A 6 -8.63 -9.31 -8.10
CA ILE A 6 -7.32 -8.65 -8.11
C ILE A 6 -7.32 -7.65 -6.96
N VAL A 7 -6.47 -7.90 -5.99
CA VAL A 7 -6.37 -7.12 -4.75
C VAL A 7 -5.02 -6.42 -4.73
N PHE A 8 -5.00 -5.16 -4.36
CA PHE A 8 -3.81 -4.32 -4.38
C PHE A 8 -3.47 -3.80 -2.98
N ASP A 9 -2.19 -3.62 -2.72
CA ASP A 9 -1.75 -2.64 -1.74
C ASP A 9 -1.96 -1.22 -2.29
N LEU A 10 -1.81 -0.23 -1.43
CA LEU A 10 -2.12 1.17 -1.76
C LEU A 10 -0.85 2.00 -1.96
N ASP A 11 -0.09 2.20 -0.87
CA ASP A 11 1.12 3.03 -0.86
C ASP A 11 2.25 2.32 -1.60
N GLY A 12 2.93 3.01 -2.53
CA GLY A 12 4.01 2.41 -3.32
C GLY A 12 3.55 1.46 -4.43
N THR A 13 2.29 1.06 -4.43
CA THR A 13 1.69 0.17 -5.43
C THR A 13 0.77 0.91 -6.38
N LEU A 14 -0.29 1.51 -5.88
CA LEU A 14 -1.25 2.30 -6.67
C LEU A 14 -0.92 3.78 -6.63
N ILE A 15 -0.56 4.28 -5.47
CA ILE A 15 -0.32 5.69 -5.18
C ILE A 15 1.14 5.89 -4.79
N ASP A 16 1.80 6.81 -5.49
CA ASP A 16 3.09 7.35 -5.07
C ASP A 16 2.87 8.30 -3.90
N THR A 17 3.17 7.84 -2.70
CA THR A 17 3.05 8.62 -1.46
C THR A 17 4.41 9.02 -0.89
N GLU A 18 5.51 8.63 -1.53
CA GLU A 18 6.87 8.78 -0.99
C GLU A 18 7.16 10.22 -0.57
N ASN A 19 7.01 11.17 -1.49
CA ASN A 19 7.28 12.59 -1.20
C ASN A 19 6.38 13.15 -0.10
N ALA A 20 5.09 12.80 -0.08
CA ALA A 20 4.16 13.23 0.95
C ALA A 20 4.57 12.70 2.33
N VAL A 21 4.92 11.41 2.41
CA VAL A 21 5.39 10.75 3.64
C VAL A 21 6.69 11.39 4.13
N LEU A 22 7.71 11.47 3.28
CA LEU A 22 9.03 12.00 3.67
C LEU A 22 8.96 13.45 4.16
N LYS A 23 8.18 14.31 3.49
CA LYS A 23 8.00 15.70 3.91
C LYS A 23 7.20 15.82 5.20
N THR A 24 6.23 14.94 5.42
CA THR A 24 5.50 14.89 6.67
C THR A 24 6.42 14.52 7.83
N TRP A 25 7.27 13.51 7.64
CA TRP A 25 8.28 13.14 8.62
C TRP A 25 9.22 14.29 8.93
N GLN A 26 9.80 14.90 7.89
CA GLN A 26 10.71 16.03 8.04
C GLN A 26 10.06 17.16 8.83
N PHE A 27 8.89 17.60 8.40
CA PHE A 27 8.16 18.70 9.02
C PHE A 27 7.78 18.40 10.48
N THR A 28 7.33 17.16 10.76
CA THR A 28 6.92 16.80 12.10
C THR A 28 8.13 16.69 13.02
N LEU A 29 9.21 16.06 12.59
CA LEU A 29 10.45 15.93 13.40
C LEU A 29 11.12 17.27 13.67
N GLU A 30 11.07 18.23 12.75
CA GLU A 30 11.56 19.60 12.98
C GLU A 30 10.89 20.27 14.18
N ALA A 31 9.59 20.04 14.40
CA ALA A 31 8.87 20.56 15.56
C ALA A 31 9.37 19.98 16.90
N TYR A 32 9.98 18.79 16.86
CA TYR A 32 10.62 18.14 18.01
C TYR A 32 12.13 18.41 18.10
N GLY A 33 12.66 19.30 17.23
CA GLY A 33 14.07 19.71 17.23
C GLY A 33 15.01 18.75 16.49
N HIS A 34 14.48 17.80 15.74
CA HIS A 34 15.25 16.86 14.95
C HIS A 34 15.31 17.30 13.47
N MET A 35 16.53 17.45 12.94
CA MET A 35 16.77 17.93 11.59
C MET A 35 17.31 16.80 10.71
N TYR A 36 16.50 16.34 9.76
CA TYR A 36 16.87 15.30 8.79
C TYR A 36 16.69 15.79 7.35
N SER A 37 17.58 15.36 6.45
CA SER A 37 17.34 15.50 5.01
C SER A 37 16.32 14.46 4.54
N LEU A 38 15.63 14.71 3.40
CA LEU A 38 14.71 13.73 2.82
C LEU A 38 15.42 12.42 2.47
N GLU A 39 16.69 12.49 2.07
CA GLU A 39 17.52 11.31 1.80
C GLU A 39 17.72 10.44 3.05
N ASN A 40 18.00 11.07 4.19
CA ASN A 40 18.13 10.33 5.47
C ASN A 40 16.82 9.74 5.96
N LEU A 41 15.69 10.32 5.56
CA LEU A 41 14.37 9.84 5.94
C LEU A 41 13.85 8.68 5.07
N GLN A 42 14.53 8.32 3.97
CA GLN A 42 14.09 7.18 3.16
C GLN A 42 13.97 5.87 3.94
N ILE A 43 14.73 5.72 5.03
CA ILE A 43 14.66 4.55 5.90
C ILE A 43 13.32 4.36 6.62
N VAL A 44 12.47 5.40 6.69
CA VAL A 44 11.16 5.32 7.37
C VAL A 44 10.06 4.76 6.46
N LEU A 45 10.34 4.62 5.17
CA LEU A 45 9.34 4.17 4.20
C LEU A 45 8.97 2.70 4.43
N GLY A 46 7.68 2.41 4.47
CA GLY A 46 7.15 1.06 4.57
C GLY A 46 7.26 0.40 5.96
N ILE A 47 7.70 1.13 6.98
CA ILE A 47 7.79 0.63 8.35
C ILE A 47 6.88 1.42 9.32
N PRO A 48 6.46 0.81 10.44
CA PRO A 48 5.65 1.50 11.46
C PRO A 48 6.38 2.71 12.05
N ASN A 49 5.63 3.75 12.43
CA ASN A 49 6.19 4.98 12.97
C ASN A 49 7.11 4.76 14.20
N LEU A 50 6.75 3.84 15.08
CA LEU A 50 7.56 3.55 16.26
C LEU A 50 8.94 2.96 15.89
N ASP A 51 8.94 2.02 14.94
CA ASP A 51 10.19 1.39 14.47
C ASP A 51 11.05 2.43 13.73
N ALA A 52 10.41 3.32 12.95
CA ALA A 52 11.07 4.42 12.25
C ALA A 52 11.74 5.41 13.21
N LEU A 53 11.07 5.77 14.31
CA LEU A 53 11.62 6.65 15.35
C LEU A 53 12.83 6.03 16.04
N GLU A 54 12.78 4.71 16.30
CA GLU A 54 13.93 3.98 16.88
C GLU A 54 15.12 3.97 15.91
N LEU A 55 14.89 3.71 14.63
CA LEU A 55 15.95 3.74 13.61
C LEU A 55 16.58 5.12 13.44
N LEU A 56 15.78 6.18 13.60
CA LEU A 56 16.25 7.57 13.51
C LEU A 56 16.92 8.05 14.80
N ASP A 57 16.88 7.27 15.91
CA ASP A 57 17.26 7.72 17.24
C ASP A 57 16.57 9.04 17.64
N ALA A 58 15.30 9.19 17.27
CA ALA A 58 14.51 10.39 17.44
C ALA A 58 13.61 10.29 18.68
N SER A 59 13.89 11.12 19.69
CA SER A 59 13.07 11.20 20.91
C SER A 59 11.91 12.16 20.69
N VAL A 60 10.69 11.65 20.83
CA VAL A 60 9.43 12.41 20.68
C VAL A 60 8.49 12.08 21.86
N ASP A 61 7.43 12.88 22.00
CA ASP A 61 6.38 12.62 23.00
C ASP A 61 5.26 11.72 22.42
N GLN A 62 4.27 11.44 23.27
CA GLN A 62 3.11 10.60 22.91
C GLN A 62 2.21 11.20 21.82
N ASP A 63 2.32 12.51 21.57
CA ASP A 63 1.45 13.22 20.61
C ASP A 63 2.04 13.20 19.19
N PHE A 64 3.23 12.59 19.00
CA PHE A 64 3.90 12.56 17.70
C PHE A 64 3.05 11.93 16.60
N GLU A 65 2.41 10.78 16.87
CA GLU A 65 1.60 10.09 15.85
C GLU A 65 0.42 10.95 15.40
N ASP A 66 -0.28 11.58 16.35
CA ASP A 66 -1.39 12.48 16.05
C ASP A 66 -0.92 13.72 15.27
N ASN A 67 0.22 14.29 15.66
CA ASN A 67 0.83 15.41 14.93
C ASN A 67 1.26 15.01 13.53
N TRP A 68 1.83 13.82 13.36
CA TRP A 68 2.21 13.30 12.05
C TRP A 68 0.98 13.15 11.14
N ILE A 69 -0.09 12.53 11.66
CA ILE A 69 -1.36 12.36 10.95
C ILE A 69 -1.93 13.72 10.52
N GLN A 70 -1.96 14.71 11.41
CA GLN A 70 -2.45 16.06 11.07
C GLN A 70 -1.56 16.76 10.02
N ASN A 71 -0.25 16.61 10.14
CA ASN A 71 0.70 17.26 9.24
C ASN A 71 0.71 16.65 7.84
N TYR A 72 0.32 15.37 7.68
CA TYR A 72 0.25 14.73 6.37
C TYR A 72 -0.67 15.49 5.41
N SER A 73 -1.75 16.06 5.90
CA SER A 73 -2.68 16.86 5.08
C SER A 73 -2.02 18.05 4.37
N LYS A 74 -0.89 18.56 4.88
CA LYS A 74 -0.14 19.66 4.27
C LYS A 74 0.64 19.26 3.01
N PHE A 75 0.88 17.96 2.84
CA PHE A 75 1.69 17.41 1.77
C PHE A 75 0.95 16.36 0.94
N SER A 76 -0.32 16.09 1.26
CA SER A 76 -1.13 15.05 0.59
C SER A 76 -1.36 15.33 -0.90
N ASP A 77 -1.27 16.59 -1.34
CA ASP A 77 -1.32 17.00 -2.75
C ASP A 77 -0.10 16.53 -3.57
N GLN A 78 0.95 16.06 -2.90
CA GLN A 78 2.14 15.49 -3.55
C GLN A 78 2.00 13.99 -3.80
N ALA A 79 0.96 13.37 -3.28
CA ALA A 79 0.62 11.99 -3.60
C ALA A 79 -0.21 11.92 -4.89
N GLY A 80 0.02 10.90 -5.71
CA GLY A 80 -0.70 10.71 -6.98
C GLY A 80 -0.66 9.25 -7.42
N PHE A 81 -1.55 8.87 -8.35
CA PHE A 81 -1.42 7.56 -8.99
C PHE A 81 -0.08 7.45 -9.70
N PHE A 82 0.55 6.28 -9.63
CA PHE A 82 1.65 6.00 -10.54
C PHE A 82 1.21 6.10 -11.99
N PRO A 83 2.07 6.60 -12.90
CA PRO A 83 1.73 6.71 -14.33
C PRO A 83 1.20 5.40 -14.90
N GLY A 84 0.01 5.41 -15.51
CA GLY A 84 -0.62 4.25 -16.12
C GLY A 84 -1.60 3.49 -15.21
N VAL A 85 -1.49 3.59 -13.88
CA VAL A 85 -2.32 2.84 -12.93
C VAL A 85 -3.81 3.10 -13.12
N GLU A 86 -4.24 4.36 -13.24
CA GLU A 86 -5.67 4.68 -13.44
C GLU A 86 -6.25 4.02 -14.69
N ASN A 87 -5.50 4.03 -15.79
CA ASN A 87 -5.94 3.43 -17.06
C ASN A 87 -6.13 1.92 -16.91
N ILE A 88 -5.19 1.26 -16.23
CA ILE A 88 -5.25 -0.18 -15.97
C ILE A 88 -6.42 -0.54 -15.06
N LEU A 89 -6.63 0.20 -13.98
CA LEU A 89 -7.76 -0.03 -13.08
C LEU A 89 -9.11 0.13 -13.78
N GLN A 90 -9.25 1.15 -14.66
CA GLN A 90 -10.44 1.33 -15.47
C GLN A 90 -10.67 0.17 -16.46
N PHE A 91 -9.60 -0.33 -17.07
CA PHE A 91 -9.67 -1.51 -17.95
C PHE A 91 -10.11 -2.74 -17.15
N MET A 92 -9.49 -3.01 -16.02
CA MET A 92 -9.81 -4.14 -15.15
C MET A 92 -11.27 -4.12 -14.70
N LYS A 93 -11.75 -2.96 -14.24
CA LYS A 93 -13.15 -2.80 -13.83
C LYS A 93 -14.12 -3.11 -14.95
N LYS A 94 -13.85 -2.66 -16.17
CA LYS A 94 -14.68 -2.97 -17.38
C LYS A 94 -14.62 -4.45 -17.74
N SER A 95 -13.57 -5.15 -17.38
CA SER A 95 -13.41 -6.59 -17.66
C SER A 95 -14.22 -7.48 -16.71
N GLY A 96 -14.88 -6.91 -15.69
CA GLY A 96 -15.80 -7.63 -14.80
C GLY A 96 -15.12 -8.42 -13.72
N VAL A 97 -13.82 -8.14 -13.42
CA VAL A 97 -13.14 -8.69 -12.24
C VAL A 97 -13.47 -7.89 -11.01
N HIS A 98 -13.42 -8.53 -9.86
CA HIS A 98 -13.51 -7.85 -8.59
C HIS A 98 -12.18 -7.20 -8.24
N LEU A 99 -12.24 -5.91 -7.90
CA LEU A 99 -11.08 -5.15 -7.46
C LEU A 99 -11.16 -4.88 -5.96
N GLY A 100 -10.06 -5.10 -5.24
CA GLY A 100 -9.94 -4.80 -3.83
C GLY A 100 -8.67 -4.08 -3.47
N VAL A 101 -8.68 -3.46 -2.29
CA VAL A 101 -7.49 -2.90 -1.63
C VAL A 101 -7.33 -3.53 -0.26
N VAL A 102 -6.11 -3.89 0.09
CA VAL A 102 -5.71 -4.28 1.45
C VAL A 102 -4.47 -3.47 1.81
N THR A 103 -4.63 -2.52 2.73
CA THR A 103 -3.58 -1.55 3.09
C THR A 103 -3.20 -1.63 4.56
N SER A 104 -1.97 -1.24 4.90
CA SER A 104 -1.51 -1.06 6.27
C SER A 104 -1.98 0.25 6.91
N ARG A 105 -2.68 1.13 6.15
CA ARG A 105 -3.28 2.35 6.69
C ARG A 105 -4.50 2.03 7.55
N LYS A 106 -4.65 2.73 8.68
CA LYS A 106 -5.90 2.73 9.46
C LYS A 106 -7.02 3.40 8.66
N ARG A 107 -8.26 3.08 8.96
CA ARG A 107 -9.45 3.65 8.27
C ARG A 107 -9.43 5.18 8.27
N MET A 108 -9.10 5.79 9.41
CA MET A 108 -9.03 7.25 9.54
C MET A 108 -7.94 7.86 8.62
N GLU A 109 -6.78 7.21 8.48
CA GLU A 109 -5.72 7.67 7.57
C GLU A 109 -6.17 7.55 6.12
N TYR A 110 -6.79 6.40 5.76
CA TYR A 110 -7.34 6.19 4.44
C TYR A 110 -8.37 7.28 4.07
N GLU A 111 -9.33 7.56 4.94
CA GLU A 111 -10.35 8.58 4.70
C GLU A 111 -9.77 10.00 4.59
N ASN A 112 -8.74 10.31 5.37
CA ASN A 112 -8.14 11.64 5.37
C ASN A 112 -7.19 11.86 4.18
N TYR A 113 -6.46 10.84 3.74
CA TYR A 113 -5.37 11.02 2.77
C TYR A 113 -5.73 10.60 1.36
N PHE A 114 -6.58 9.57 1.21
CA PHE A 114 -6.86 8.94 -0.08
C PHE A 114 -8.24 9.25 -0.65
N ARG A 115 -9.08 9.98 0.08
CA ARG A 115 -10.42 10.36 -0.38
C ARG A 115 -10.42 11.10 -1.72
N GLN A 116 -9.37 11.89 -1.99
CA GLN A 116 -9.20 12.63 -3.24
C GLN A 116 -9.12 11.73 -4.48
N PHE A 117 -8.72 10.47 -4.33
CA PHE A 117 -8.59 9.50 -5.42
C PHE A 117 -9.89 8.77 -5.75
N ASN A 118 -10.96 8.96 -4.98
CA ASN A 118 -12.28 8.34 -5.17
C ASN A 118 -12.20 6.81 -5.37
N LEU A 119 -11.36 6.14 -4.58
CA LEU A 119 -11.06 4.71 -4.73
C LEU A 119 -12.30 3.83 -4.55
N GLU A 120 -13.30 4.27 -3.78
CA GLU A 120 -14.57 3.57 -3.58
C GLU A 120 -15.40 3.45 -4.88
N GLN A 121 -15.12 4.28 -5.89
CA GLN A 121 -15.75 4.15 -7.20
C GLN A 121 -15.07 3.08 -8.07
N ILE A 122 -13.84 2.70 -7.72
CA ILE A 122 -13.02 1.75 -8.47
C ILE A 122 -13.07 0.37 -7.80
N PHE A 123 -12.87 0.32 -6.49
CA PHE A 123 -12.72 -0.90 -5.73
C PHE A 123 -14.02 -1.33 -5.04
N ASP A 124 -14.29 -2.63 -5.08
CA ASP A 124 -15.50 -3.22 -4.49
C ASP A 124 -15.37 -3.37 -2.96
N LEU A 125 -14.14 -3.48 -2.45
CA LEU A 125 -13.84 -3.56 -1.02
C LEU A 125 -12.46 -2.99 -0.72
N ILE A 126 -12.38 -2.19 0.33
CA ILE A 126 -11.14 -1.63 0.88
C ILE A 126 -11.02 -2.09 2.34
N VAL A 127 -9.97 -2.88 2.60
CA VAL A 127 -9.62 -3.39 3.94
C VAL A 127 -8.48 -2.55 4.48
N CYS A 128 -8.71 -1.92 5.62
CA CYS A 128 -7.72 -1.13 6.35
C CYS A 128 -7.12 -1.94 7.51
N ALA A 129 -6.02 -1.45 8.07
CA ALA A 129 -5.32 -2.14 9.14
C ALA A 129 -6.22 -2.47 10.34
N ASP A 130 -7.08 -1.55 10.73
CA ASP A 130 -7.99 -1.70 11.87
C ASP A 130 -9.26 -2.53 11.58
N ASP A 131 -9.41 -3.06 10.36
CA ASP A 131 -10.47 -4.04 10.04
C ASP A 131 -10.10 -5.47 10.52
N THR A 132 -8.83 -5.72 10.90
CA THR A 132 -8.29 -7.02 11.34
C THR A 132 -7.39 -6.88 12.57
N LEU A 133 -7.19 -7.98 13.29
CA LEU A 133 -6.35 -7.99 14.50
C LEU A 133 -4.86 -8.10 14.17
N GLN A 134 -4.55 -8.81 13.10
CA GLN A 134 -3.18 -9.00 12.63
C GLN A 134 -3.00 -8.27 11.31
N HIS A 135 -1.76 -7.82 11.05
CA HIS A 135 -1.41 -7.02 9.88
C HIS A 135 -0.39 -7.77 9.00
N LYS A 136 -0.19 -7.31 7.77
CA LYS A 136 0.86 -7.82 6.89
C LYS A 136 2.21 -7.89 7.62
N PRO A 137 2.96 -8.98 7.55
CA PRO A 137 2.85 -10.12 6.64
C PRO A 137 1.88 -11.25 7.07
N ASN A 138 1.11 -11.08 8.15
CA ASN A 138 0.10 -12.07 8.55
C ASN A 138 -1.00 -12.16 7.48
N PRO A 139 -1.52 -13.36 7.15
CA PRO A 139 -2.53 -13.56 6.10
C PRO A 139 -3.93 -13.02 6.45
N GLU A 140 -4.20 -12.66 7.71
CA GLU A 140 -5.54 -12.31 8.19
C GLU A 140 -6.25 -11.25 7.32
N PRO A 141 -5.60 -10.14 6.89
CA PRO A 141 -6.26 -9.11 6.06
C PRO A 141 -6.76 -9.66 4.72
N LEU A 142 -5.98 -10.50 4.05
CA LEU A 142 -6.37 -11.12 2.79
C LEU A 142 -7.43 -12.21 2.97
N LEU A 143 -7.34 -13.00 4.02
CA LEU A 143 -8.38 -13.98 4.37
C LEU A 143 -9.69 -13.29 4.77
N TYR A 144 -9.63 -12.11 5.41
CA TYR A 144 -10.80 -11.28 5.68
C TYR A 144 -11.43 -10.80 4.38
N TYR A 145 -10.64 -10.33 3.42
CA TYR A 145 -11.11 -9.96 2.08
C TYR A 145 -11.83 -11.14 1.41
N ALA A 146 -11.18 -12.31 1.31
CA ALA A 146 -11.74 -13.50 0.69
C ALA A 146 -13.06 -13.94 1.35
N LYS A 147 -13.12 -13.90 2.68
CA LYS A 147 -14.32 -14.21 3.45
C LYS A 147 -15.48 -13.25 3.15
N LYS A 148 -15.22 -11.96 2.99
CA LYS A 148 -16.25 -10.96 2.66
C LYS A 148 -16.91 -11.21 1.32
N PHE A 149 -16.14 -11.68 0.34
CA PHE A 149 -16.67 -12.03 -0.98
C PHE A 149 -17.17 -13.48 -1.07
N GLY A 150 -16.83 -14.33 -0.11
CA GLY A 150 -17.12 -15.77 -0.21
C GLY A 150 -16.34 -16.45 -1.33
N THR A 151 -15.13 -15.96 -1.63
CA THR A 151 -14.24 -16.48 -2.68
C THR A 151 -13.15 -17.37 -2.10
N ALA A 152 -12.64 -18.29 -2.92
CA ALA A 152 -11.49 -19.12 -2.55
C ALA A 152 -10.17 -18.34 -2.74
N PRO A 153 -9.18 -18.50 -1.84
CA PRO A 153 -7.90 -17.81 -1.95
C PRO A 153 -7.19 -18.01 -3.29
N ASP A 154 -7.22 -19.21 -3.86
CA ASP A 154 -6.60 -19.55 -5.16
C ASP A 154 -7.23 -18.85 -6.37
N SER A 155 -8.41 -18.24 -6.19
CA SER A 155 -9.07 -17.40 -7.20
C SER A 155 -8.66 -15.93 -7.13
N CYS A 156 -7.75 -15.59 -6.22
CA CYS A 156 -7.32 -14.23 -5.91
C CYS A 156 -5.82 -14.06 -6.19
N ILE A 157 -5.46 -12.85 -6.61
CA ILE A 157 -4.06 -12.38 -6.63
C ILE A 157 -3.94 -11.13 -5.77
N TYR A 158 -2.89 -11.05 -4.95
CA TYR A 158 -2.54 -9.83 -4.22
C TYR A 158 -1.28 -9.22 -4.79
N ILE A 159 -1.33 -7.92 -5.07
CA ILE A 159 -0.29 -7.16 -5.76
C ILE A 159 0.18 -6.05 -4.84
N GLY A 160 1.47 -6.04 -4.52
CA GLY A 160 2.10 -5.06 -3.65
C GLY A 160 3.56 -4.83 -4.03
N ASP A 161 4.21 -3.88 -3.36
CA ASP A 161 5.60 -3.48 -3.61
C ASP A 161 6.57 -3.94 -2.53
N MET A 162 6.05 -4.39 -1.38
CA MET A 162 6.87 -4.76 -0.22
C MET A 162 7.00 -6.27 -0.04
N PRO A 163 8.11 -6.77 0.52
CA PRO A 163 8.26 -8.18 0.90
C PRO A 163 7.15 -8.68 1.84
N THR A 164 6.61 -7.80 2.68
CA THR A 164 5.48 -8.09 3.58
C THR A 164 4.19 -8.38 2.83
N ASP A 165 3.98 -7.77 1.65
CA ASP A 165 2.83 -8.05 0.78
C ASP A 165 2.91 -9.46 0.21
N ILE A 166 4.09 -9.80 -0.31
CA ILE A 166 4.35 -11.12 -0.91
C ILE A 166 4.22 -12.22 0.15
N ALA A 167 4.80 -12.01 1.32
CA ALA A 167 4.68 -12.96 2.43
C ALA A 167 3.21 -13.13 2.88
N CYS A 168 2.45 -12.04 2.95
CA CYS A 168 1.03 -12.05 3.28
C CYS A 168 0.22 -12.85 2.23
N ALA A 169 0.44 -12.59 0.93
CA ALA A 169 -0.21 -13.29 -0.17
C ALA A 169 0.06 -14.80 -0.11
N ASN A 170 1.33 -15.18 -0.04
CA ASN A 170 1.75 -16.58 0.02
C ASN A 170 1.16 -17.30 1.24
N ALA A 171 1.17 -16.66 2.42
CA ALA A 171 0.58 -17.22 3.64
C ALA A 171 -0.95 -17.36 3.57
N ALA A 172 -1.63 -16.47 2.81
CA ALA A 172 -3.08 -16.51 2.61
C ALA A 172 -3.51 -17.54 1.53
N GLY A 173 -2.57 -18.08 0.74
CA GLY A 173 -2.86 -18.91 -0.41
C GLY A 173 -3.37 -18.13 -1.62
N PHE A 174 -3.10 -16.84 -1.69
CA PHE A 174 -3.28 -15.99 -2.86
C PHE A 174 -2.06 -16.12 -3.77
N ALA A 175 -2.26 -15.96 -5.08
CA ALA A 175 -1.12 -15.66 -5.95
C ALA A 175 -0.49 -14.32 -5.52
N SER A 176 0.83 -14.21 -5.66
CA SER A 176 1.56 -13.00 -5.25
C SER A 176 2.15 -12.28 -6.46
N GLY A 177 1.94 -10.96 -6.53
CA GLY A 177 2.47 -10.08 -7.55
C GLY A 177 3.30 -8.97 -6.93
N LEU A 178 4.60 -8.90 -7.28
CA LEU A 178 5.48 -7.81 -6.90
C LEU A 178 5.46 -6.74 -7.98
N VAL A 179 5.25 -5.48 -7.58
CA VAL A 179 5.45 -4.33 -8.46
C VAL A 179 6.81 -3.68 -8.18
N THR A 180 7.46 -3.17 -9.23
CA THR A 180 8.79 -2.54 -9.13
C THR A 180 8.86 -1.18 -9.81
N TRP A 181 7.72 -0.61 -10.23
CA TRP A 181 7.67 0.72 -10.86
C TRP A 181 7.87 1.89 -9.90
N ASN A 182 7.86 1.63 -8.58
CA ASN A 182 8.13 2.60 -7.53
C ASN A 182 9.63 2.72 -7.19
N HIS A 183 10.52 2.15 -8.01
CA HIS A 183 11.97 2.12 -7.77
C HIS A 183 12.41 1.36 -6.51
N SER A 184 11.51 0.60 -5.86
CA SER A 184 11.92 -0.26 -4.75
C SER A 184 12.98 -1.24 -5.23
N SER A 185 14.13 -1.21 -4.57
CA SER A 185 15.25 -2.10 -4.88
C SER A 185 14.82 -3.55 -4.71
N LEU A 186 15.08 -4.34 -5.73
CA LEU A 186 14.82 -5.77 -5.80
C LEU A 186 15.47 -6.52 -4.63
N LEU A 187 14.79 -6.57 -3.51
CA LEU A 187 14.88 -7.74 -2.65
C LEU A 187 14.12 -8.81 -3.42
N GLU A 188 14.73 -9.93 -3.76
CA GLU A 188 14.09 -11.03 -4.47
C GLU A 188 13.05 -11.70 -3.56
N PRO A 189 11.82 -11.19 -3.46
CA PRO A 189 10.76 -11.89 -2.76
C PRO A 189 10.37 -13.08 -3.61
N ASP A 190 9.91 -14.14 -2.97
CA ASP A 190 9.35 -15.33 -3.60
C ASP A 190 7.94 -15.01 -4.15
N ALA A 191 7.89 -14.11 -5.13
CA ALA A 191 6.68 -13.65 -5.78
C ALA A 191 6.41 -14.48 -7.04
N GLU A 192 5.15 -14.90 -7.24
CA GLU A 192 4.74 -15.68 -8.42
C GLU A 192 4.83 -14.81 -9.70
N TYR A 193 4.54 -13.51 -9.60
CA TYR A 193 4.62 -12.55 -10.69
C TYR A 193 5.47 -11.34 -10.30
N ILE A 194 6.20 -10.80 -11.29
CA ILE A 194 6.89 -9.50 -11.17
C ILE A 194 6.38 -8.60 -12.28
N PHE A 195 5.97 -7.39 -11.94
CA PHE A 195 5.46 -6.37 -12.84
C PHE A 195 6.35 -5.13 -12.82
N LEU A 196 6.97 -4.80 -13.94
CA LEU A 196 7.88 -3.67 -14.11
C LEU A 196 7.15 -2.35 -14.43
N SER A 197 5.93 -2.46 -14.93
CA SER A 197 5.05 -1.32 -15.21
C SER A 197 3.59 -1.70 -15.00
N PRO A 198 2.67 -0.73 -14.80
CA PRO A 198 1.24 -1.01 -14.66
C PRO A 198 0.65 -1.76 -15.86
N GLU A 199 1.13 -1.49 -17.09
CA GLU A 199 0.66 -2.17 -18.29
C GLU A 199 0.93 -3.67 -18.28
N GLU A 200 1.97 -4.11 -17.57
CA GLU A 200 2.29 -5.53 -17.45
C GLU A 200 1.22 -6.33 -16.68
N LEU A 201 0.36 -5.66 -15.92
CA LEU A 201 -0.79 -6.29 -15.29
C LEU A 201 -1.76 -6.89 -16.34
N LEU A 202 -1.70 -6.43 -17.60
CA LEU A 202 -2.46 -7.04 -18.71
C LEU A 202 -2.06 -8.50 -18.95
N LYS A 203 -0.87 -8.93 -18.56
CA LYS A 203 -0.43 -10.34 -18.62
C LYS A 203 -1.38 -11.28 -17.86
N LEU A 204 -2.08 -10.78 -16.83
CA LEU A 204 -3.11 -11.55 -16.10
C LEU A 204 -4.31 -11.91 -16.97
N TYR A 205 -4.52 -11.21 -18.09
CA TYR A 205 -5.60 -11.42 -19.04
C TYR A 205 -5.18 -12.26 -20.25
N ASN A 206 -3.93 -12.75 -20.32
CA ASN A 206 -3.35 -13.43 -21.47
C ASN A 206 -3.39 -12.59 -22.78
N ILE A 207 -3.19 -11.27 -22.65
CA ILE A 207 -3.13 -10.29 -23.74
C ILE A 207 -1.68 -9.82 -23.92
#